data_186afe1745987bddc61386fcf73be55a
#
_entry.id   186afe1745987bddc61386fcf73be55a
#
_cell.length_a   1.000
_cell.length_b   1.000
_cell.length_c   1.000
_cell.angle_alpha   90.00
_cell.angle_beta   90.00
_cell.angle_gamma   90.00
#
_symmetry.space_group_name_H-M   'P 1'
#
loop_
_entity.id
_entity.type
_entity.pdbx_description
1 polymer ?
#
loop_
_entity_poly.entity_id
_entity_poly.type
_entity_poly.pdbx_seq_one_letter_code
_entity_poly.pdbx_strand_id
1 'polypeptide(L)'
;MEAIAMAPRPKTKGLPPGTLIKVGKFAWTQMWHLMMARLAPRSQSGAYQRPASQFRQWVGSEAYPAEAHRYSLIVGMGCPWAHRTLVVRSLKGLEDAIAVVRAQPSPDQGMWVFEDEWEGCQTLPELYQVAQPGYTGRATVPVLWDSQTRTIVNNESAEMIVMLNGAFNAIAAHASLDLYPDDLKETIDTWNEQIYHAVNNGVYRCGFAQTQAAYEEACSELFAMLDQLDQVLTHQRYLGGDRLTLADVRLFTTLFRFDIVYYSLFKCNRRRIQDYPALGPYLRDLYQMPGVAATCDLQAVKRDYYGNLFPLNPGGIIPIGPDITLDAPHHRESLAQRSLVEE
;
A
#
# COMPACT_ATOMS: atom_id res chain seq x y z
N MET A 1 66.31 20.33 21.62
CA MET A 1 64.91 20.10 21.12
C MET A 1 64.98 20.30 19.59
N GLU A 2 65.22 19.22 18.88
CA GLU A 2 65.21 19.23 17.39
C GLU A 2 63.79 19.17 16.88
N ALA A 3 63.48 20.14 16.00
CA ALA A 3 62.19 20.18 15.33
C ALA A 3 62.13 19.09 14.26
N ILE A 4 61.26 18.11 14.44
CA ILE A 4 61.00 17.07 13.43
C ILE A 4 60.27 17.78 12.24
N ALA A 5 61.01 17.95 11.13
CA ALA A 5 60.44 18.44 9.89
C ALA A 5 59.47 17.40 9.34
N MET A 6 58.15 17.72 9.31
CA MET A 6 57.14 16.89 8.65
C MET A 6 57.40 16.85 7.15
N ALA A 7 57.61 15.64 6.61
CA ALA A 7 57.74 15.38 5.20
C ALA A 7 56.50 15.92 4.43
N PRO A 8 56.70 16.55 3.22
CA PRO A 8 55.56 17.06 2.44
C PRO A 8 54.66 15.88 1.99
N ARG A 9 53.35 15.99 2.26
CA ARG A 9 52.36 15.03 1.77
C ARG A 9 52.43 14.96 0.24
N PRO A 10 52.45 13.76 -0.35
CA PRO A 10 52.45 13.59 -1.78
C PRO A 10 51.20 14.26 -2.38
N LYS A 11 51.40 15.18 -3.35
CA LYS A 11 50.30 15.76 -4.13
C LYS A 11 49.74 14.68 -5.05
N THR A 12 48.71 13.99 -4.60
CA THR A 12 47.91 13.11 -5.46
C THR A 12 47.26 13.98 -6.52
N LYS A 13 47.61 13.76 -7.80
CA LYS A 13 46.94 14.37 -8.96
C LYS A 13 45.55 13.75 -9.09
N GLY A 14 44.63 14.05 -8.16
CA GLY A 14 43.23 13.69 -8.25
C GLY A 14 42.50 14.65 -9.18
N LEU A 15 41.44 14.17 -9.82
CA LEU A 15 40.53 15.05 -10.58
C LEU A 15 39.98 16.15 -9.65
N PRO A 16 39.81 17.39 -10.19
CA PRO A 16 39.22 18.48 -9.40
C PRO A 16 37.89 18.03 -8.77
N PRO A 17 37.62 18.36 -7.50
CA PRO A 17 36.38 17.91 -6.80
C PRO A 17 35.10 18.22 -7.58
N GLY A 18 35.03 19.37 -8.27
CA GLY A 18 33.89 19.73 -9.09
C GLY A 18 33.67 18.81 -10.31
N THR A 19 34.77 18.27 -10.88
CA THR A 19 34.67 17.29 -11.99
C THR A 19 34.16 15.95 -11.48
N LEU A 20 34.65 15.46 -10.35
CA LEU A 20 34.16 14.23 -9.72
C LEU A 20 32.68 14.33 -9.39
N ILE A 21 32.22 15.44 -8.82
CA ILE A 21 30.82 15.68 -8.52
C ILE A 21 29.97 15.67 -9.79
N LYS A 22 30.41 16.33 -10.88
CA LYS A 22 29.64 16.34 -12.14
C LYS A 22 29.52 14.96 -12.76
N VAL A 23 30.61 14.19 -12.81
CA VAL A 23 30.63 12.83 -13.34
C VAL A 23 29.80 11.93 -12.49
N GLY A 24 29.94 11.99 -11.16
CA GLY A 24 29.15 11.20 -10.22
C GLY A 24 27.65 11.49 -10.33
N LYS A 25 27.25 12.75 -10.37
CA LYS A 25 25.85 13.14 -10.59
C LYS A 25 25.29 12.62 -11.91
N PHE A 26 26.04 12.77 -13.00
CA PHE A 26 25.62 12.29 -14.31
C PHE A 26 25.40 10.77 -14.30
N ALA A 27 26.38 9.99 -13.86
CA ALA A 27 26.29 8.53 -13.80
C ALA A 27 25.13 8.07 -12.91
N TRP A 28 24.99 8.68 -11.73
CA TRP A 28 23.88 8.38 -10.81
C TRP A 28 22.52 8.70 -11.41
N THR A 29 22.37 9.87 -12.06
CA THR A 29 21.11 10.26 -12.69
C THR A 29 20.69 9.29 -13.81
N GLN A 30 21.65 8.86 -14.68
CA GLN A 30 21.34 7.87 -15.73
C GLN A 30 20.92 6.52 -15.14
N MET A 31 21.64 6.05 -14.13
CA MET A 31 21.32 4.80 -13.45
C MET A 31 19.98 4.87 -12.73
N TRP A 32 19.69 5.99 -12.06
CA TRP A 32 18.39 6.24 -11.41
C TRP A 32 17.24 6.23 -12.42
N HIS A 33 17.35 6.89 -13.56
CA HIS A 33 16.32 6.86 -14.60
C HIS A 33 16.09 5.46 -15.15
N LEU A 34 17.14 4.66 -15.35
CA LEU A 34 17.03 3.28 -15.80
C LEU A 34 16.27 2.41 -14.78
N MET A 35 16.61 2.52 -13.49
CA MET A 35 15.93 1.80 -12.43
C MET A 35 14.48 2.24 -12.28
N MET A 36 14.22 3.55 -12.30
CA MET A 36 12.87 4.10 -12.18
C MET A 36 11.98 3.72 -13.37
N ALA A 37 12.52 3.61 -14.58
CA ALA A 37 11.75 3.17 -15.75
C ALA A 37 11.18 1.75 -15.59
N ARG A 38 11.88 0.88 -14.84
CA ARG A 38 11.41 -0.49 -14.54
C ARG A 38 10.48 -0.53 -13.33
N LEU A 39 10.82 0.21 -12.26
CA LEU A 39 10.06 0.24 -11.02
C LEU A 39 8.72 0.98 -11.17
N ALA A 40 8.75 2.12 -11.83
CA ALA A 40 7.65 3.09 -11.90
C ALA A 40 7.48 3.63 -13.33
N PRO A 41 6.71 2.95 -14.18
CA PRO A 41 6.37 3.45 -15.51
C PRO A 41 5.81 4.87 -15.43
N ARG A 42 6.16 5.73 -16.39
CA ARG A 42 5.81 7.14 -16.38
C ARG A 42 5.19 7.63 -17.70
N SER A 43 4.40 8.70 -17.60
CA SER A 43 3.96 9.50 -18.74
C SER A 43 5.11 10.35 -19.33
N GLN A 44 4.84 11.04 -20.42
CA GLN A 44 5.80 12.00 -21.00
C GLN A 44 6.12 13.18 -20.06
N SER A 45 5.18 13.57 -19.18
CA SER A 45 5.38 14.60 -18.15
C SER A 45 6.23 14.15 -16.96
N GLY A 46 6.55 12.84 -16.85
CA GLY A 46 7.27 12.27 -15.72
C GLY A 46 6.36 11.84 -14.56
N ALA A 47 5.04 11.86 -14.73
CA ALA A 47 4.08 11.37 -13.75
C ALA A 47 4.00 9.85 -13.76
N TYR A 48 3.90 9.23 -12.57
CA TYR A 48 3.77 7.78 -12.41
C TYR A 48 2.45 7.26 -12.99
N GLN A 49 2.53 6.15 -13.72
CA GLN A 49 1.38 5.42 -14.27
C GLN A 49 1.35 4.00 -13.71
N ARG A 50 0.26 3.64 -13.01
CA ARG A 50 0.08 2.30 -12.48
C ARG A 50 -0.40 1.35 -13.59
N PRO A 51 0.30 0.22 -13.86
CA PRO A 51 -0.17 -0.80 -14.79
C PRO A 51 -1.45 -1.49 -14.30
N ALA A 52 -2.33 -1.87 -15.23
CA ALA A 52 -3.56 -2.60 -14.91
C ALA A 52 -3.28 -4.06 -14.54
N SER A 53 -4.16 -4.61 -13.69
CA SER A 53 -4.20 -6.03 -13.32
C SER A 53 -4.77 -6.87 -14.47
N GLN A 54 -4.27 -8.11 -14.66
CA GLN A 54 -4.65 -8.95 -15.80
C GLN A 54 -5.59 -10.10 -15.43
N PHE A 55 -5.53 -10.62 -14.21
CA PHE A 55 -6.42 -11.67 -13.73
C PHE A 55 -7.63 -11.01 -13.05
N ARG A 56 -8.82 -11.15 -13.66
CA ARG A 56 -10.03 -10.39 -13.29
C ARG A 56 -11.29 -11.27 -13.20
N GLN A 57 -11.13 -12.57 -12.86
CA GLN A 57 -12.27 -13.47 -12.64
C GLN A 57 -12.89 -13.23 -11.26
N TRP A 58 -14.13 -13.69 -11.09
CA TRP A 58 -14.93 -13.46 -9.90
C TRP A 58 -15.33 -14.75 -9.20
N VAL A 59 -15.18 -14.79 -7.88
CA VAL A 59 -15.80 -15.79 -7.02
C VAL A 59 -17.30 -15.53 -6.95
N GLY A 60 -18.08 -16.62 -6.90
CA GLY A 60 -19.54 -16.61 -6.97
C GLY A 60 -20.06 -16.99 -8.37
N SER A 61 -19.17 -17.22 -9.35
CA SER A 61 -19.50 -17.82 -10.63
C SER A 61 -19.50 -19.35 -10.55
N GLU A 62 -20.04 -20.03 -11.57
CA GLU A 62 -20.02 -21.51 -11.69
C GLU A 62 -18.56 -22.05 -11.69
N ALA A 63 -17.64 -21.35 -12.36
CA ALA A 63 -16.23 -21.75 -12.41
C ALA A 63 -15.50 -21.56 -11.07
N TYR A 64 -15.91 -20.56 -10.29
CA TYR A 64 -15.29 -20.18 -9.00
C TYR A 64 -16.35 -20.04 -7.91
N PRO A 65 -17.00 -21.13 -7.44
CA PRO A 65 -17.98 -21.07 -6.35
C PRO A 65 -17.31 -20.67 -5.04
N ALA A 66 -18.07 -20.04 -4.14
CA ALA A 66 -17.57 -19.61 -2.83
C ALA A 66 -17.52 -20.81 -1.85
N GLU A 67 -16.41 -21.49 -1.81
CA GLU A 67 -16.15 -22.67 -0.98
C GLU A 67 -15.08 -22.39 0.07
N ALA A 68 -15.31 -22.86 1.31
CA ALA A 68 -14.32 -22.78 2.37
C ALA A 68 -13.08 -23.62 2.04
N HIS A 69 -11.89 -23.14 2.40
CA HIS A 69 -10.60 -23.81 2.22
C HIS A 69 -10.16 -24.04 0.75
N ARG A 70 -10.92 -23.52 -0.21
CA ARG A 70 -10.56 -23.59 -1.63
C ARG A 70 -9.59 -22.46 -2.03
N TYR A 71 -9.76 -21.30 -1.45
CA TYR A 71 -9.02 -20.10 -1.85
C TYR A 71 -7.96 -19.72 -0.83
N SER A 72 -6.86 -19.15 -1.36
CA SER A 72 -5.80 -18.55 -0.56
C SER A 72 -5.51 -17.13 -1.02
N LEU A 73 -5.30 -16.21 -0.06
CA LEU A 73 -4.82 -14.86 -0.33
C LEU A 73 -3.30 -14.83 -0.20
N ILE A 74 -2.61 -14.56 -1.32
CA ILE A 74 -1.16 -14.30 -1.30
C ILE A 74 -0.97 -12.81 -1.09
N VAL A 75 -0.24 -12.45 -0.02
CA VAL A 75 -0.09 -11.07 0.45
C VAL A 75 1.36 -10.73 0.76
N GLY A 76 1.73 -9.47 0.54
CA GLY A 76 2.93 -8.87 1.13
C GLY A 76 2.52 -7.90 2.22
N MET A 77 3.04 -8.06 3.43
CA MET A 77 2.61 -7.26 4.59
C MET A 77 2.91 -5.77 4.43
N GLY A 78 3.96 -5.40 3.70
CA GLY A 78 4.24 -4.00 3.33
C GLY A 78 3.24 -3.41 2.33
N CYS A 79 2.58 -4.23 1.50
CA CYS A 79 1.75 -3.76 0.40
C CYS A 79 0.38 -3.23 0.86
N PRO A 80 0.01 -1.95 0.61
CA PRO A 80 -1.30 -1.41 1.00
C PRO A 80 -2.45 -2.03 0.22
N TRP A 81 -2.20 -2.46 -1.02
CA TRP A 81 -3.21 -3.11 -1.86
C TRP A 81 -3.59 -4.49 -1.32
N ALA A 82 -2.60 -5.27 -0.86
CA ALA A 82 -2.82 -6.55 -0.20
C ALA A 82 -3.46 -6.36 1.19
N HIS A 83 -3.08 -5.32 1.92
CA HIS A 83 -3.62 -5.01 3.24
C HIS A 83 -5.15 -4.81 3.22
N ARG A 84 -5.72 -4.22 2.14
CA ARG A 84 -7.19 -4.10 1.99
C ARG A 84 -7.89 -5.45 2.10
N THR A 85 -7.33 -6.46 1.44
CA THR A 85 -7.92 -7.80 1.42
C THR A 85 -7.85 -8.48 2.78
N LEU A 86 -6.76 -8.27 3.52
CA LEU A 86 -6.62 -8.74 4.90
C LEU A 86 -7.63 -8.11 5.84
N VAL A 87 -7.81 -6.78 5.74
CA VAL A 87 -8.78 -6.04 6.56
C VAL A 87 -10.20 -6.54 6.30
N VAL A 88 -10.64 -6.65 5.04
CA VAL A 88 -11.98 -7.13 4.73
C VAL A 88 -12.16 -8.60 5.14
N ARG A 89 -11.15 -9.45 4.89
CA ARG A 89 -11.17 -10.85 5.34
C ARG A 89 -11.40 -10.95 6.86
N SER A 90 -10.72 -10.12 7.64
CA SER A 90 -10.86 -10.09 9.09
C SER A 90 -12.22 -9.53 9.52
N LEU A 91 -12.65 -8.39 8.99
CA LEU A 91 -13.95 -7.80 9.33
C LEU A 91 -15.12 -8.74 8.99
N LYS A 92 -15.00 -9.54 7.94
CA LYS A 92 -16.02 -10.54 7.54
C LYS A 92 -15.91 -11.85 8.33
N GLY A 93 -14.86 -12.06 9.14
CA GLY A 93 -14.61 -13.31 9.83
C GLY A 93 -14.43 -14.50 8.87
N LEU A 94 -13.54 -14.32 7.90
CA LEU A 94 -13.21 -15.33 6.87
C LEU A 94 -11.87 -16.05 7.15
N GLU A 95 -11.32 -15.91 8.38
CA GLU A 95 -10.02 -16.43 8.75
C GLU A 95 -9.94 -17.96 8.62
N ASP A 96 -10.98 -18.66 8.97
CA ASP A 96 -11.03 -20.12 8.86
C ASP A 96 -11.32 -20.59 7.43
N ALA A 97 -11.99 -19.75 6.62
CA ALA A 97 -12.42 -20.13 5.27
C ALA A 97 -11.39 -19.86 4.17
N ILE A 98 -10.57 -18.83 4.34
CA ILE A 98 -9.59 -18.36 3.34
C ILE A 98 -8.22 -18.25 4.00
N ALA A 99 -7.28 -19.10 3.59
CA ALA A 99 -5.92 -19.08 4.09
C ALA A 99 -5.15 -17.83 3.62
N VAL A 100 -4.11 -17.44 4.37
CA VAL A 100 -3.18 -16.37 3.98
C VAL A 100 -1.80 -16.95 3.76
N VAL A 101 -1.23 -16.68 2.60
CA VAL A 101 0.15 -17.04 2.24
C VAL A 101 0.97 -15.75 2.14
N ARG A 102 2.09 -15.71 2.85
CA ARG A 102 2.95 -14.54 2.89
C ARG A 102 4.02 -14.61 1.82
N ALA A 103 4.18 -13.52 1.10
CA ALA A 103 5.32 -13.26 0.25
C ALA A 103 6.02 -11.99 0.72
N GLN A 104 7.35 -11.98 0.62
CA GLN A 104 8.17 -10.83 0.98
C GLN A 104 8.98 -10.36 -0.23
N PRO A 105 9.28 -9.06 -0.36
CA PRO A 105 10.12 -8.60 -1.44
C PRO A 105 11.56 -9.04 -1.19
N SER A 106 12.19 -9.64 -2.20
CA SER A 106 13.62 -9.99 -2.16
C SER A 106 14.45 -8.78 -2.62
N PRO A 107 15.34 -8.24 -1.77
CA PRO A 107 16.18 -7.10 -2.14
C PRO A 107 17.16 -7.43 -3.28
N ASP A 108 17.61 -8.69 -3.35
CA ASP A 108 18.60 -9.13 -4.33
C ASP A 108 17.99 -9.47 -5.69
N GLN A 109 16.75 -9.98 -5.71
CA GLN A 109 16.09 -10.45 -6.93
C GLN A 109 15.08 -9.44 -7.49
N GLY A 110 14.66 -8.45 -6.67
CA GLY A 110 13.69 -7.43 -7.08
C GLY A 110 12.29 -7.99 -7.37
N MET A 111 11.95 -9.13 -6.76
CA MET A 111 10.66 -9.82 -6.92
C MET A 111 10.13 -10.29 -5.56
N TRP A 112 8.88 -10.73 -5.53
CA TRP A 112 8.28 -11.36 -4.37
C TRP A 112 8.69 -12.81 -4.26
N VAL A 113 9.15 -13.22 -3.08
CA VAL A 113 9.51 -14.60 -2.75
C VAL A 113 8.61 -15.10 -1.62
N PHE A 114 8.28 -16.39 -1.61
CA PHE A 114 7.56 -17.01 -0.52
C PHE A 114 8.50 -17.24 0.67
N GLU A 115 7.98 -17.19 1.90
CA GLU A 115 8.75 -17.53 3.11
C GLU A 115 9.14 -19.01 3.10
N ASP A 116 8.19 -19.89 2.71
CA ASP A 116 8.38 -21.30 2.46
C ASP A 116 7.89 -21.63 1.04
N GLU A 117 8.39 -22.72 0.46
CA GLU A 117 7.88 -23.20 -0.83
C GLU A 117 6.36 -23.39 -0.77
N TRP A 118 5.65 -22.82 -1.74
CA TRP A 118 4.20 -22.92 -1.82
C TRP A 118 3.74 -23.29 -3.22
N GLU A 119 2.86 -24.31 -3.34
CA GLU A 119 2.37 -24.85 -4.61
C GLU A 119 3.49 -25.29 -5.59
N GLY A 120 4.67 -25.68 -5.06
CA GLY A 120 5.85 -26.00 -5.84
C GLY A 120 6.64 -24.80 -6.37
N CYS A 121 6.37 -23.59 -5.84
CA CYS A 121 6.99 -22.34 -6.24
C CYS A 121 7.77 -21.72 -5.08
N GLN A 122 8.95 -21.17 -5.38
CA GLN A 122 9.75 -20.37 -4.45
C GLN A 122 9.44 -18.87 -4.59
N THR A 123 8.96 -18.46 -5.77
CA THR A 123 8.74 -17.06 -6.12
C THR A 123 7.33 -16.82 -6.67
N LEU A 124 6.83 -15.61 -6.49
CA LEU A 124 5.55 -15.21 -7.07
C LEU A 124 5.52 -15.24 -8.60
N PRO A 125 6.60 -14.84 -9.33
CA PRO A 125 6.66 -15.05 -10.78
C PRO A 125 6.48 -16.50 -11.22
N GLU A 126 7.02 -17.47 -10.49
CA GLU A 126 6.81 -18.92 -10.80
C GLU A 126 5.33 -19.28 -10.65
N LEU A 127 4.65 -18.79 -9.61
CA LEU A 127 3.22 -19.00 -9.40
C LEU A 127 2.38 -18.42 -10.56
N TYR A 128 2.75 -17.25 -11.07
CA TYR A 128 2.09 -16.66 -12.24
C TYR A 128 2.32 -17.50 -13.51
N GLN A 129 3.47 -18.16 -13.64
CA GLN A 129 3.71 -19.13 -14.74
C GLN A 129 2.89 -20.40 -14.58
N VAL A 130 2.66 -20.88 -13.35
CA VAL A 130 1.76 -22.01 -13.09
C VAL A 130 0.33 -21.65 -13.48
N ALA A 131 -0.14 -20.46 -13.09
CA ALA A 131 -1.48 -19.98 -13.41
C ALA A 131 -1.69 -19.77 -14.92
N GLN A 132 -0.67 -19.25 -15.60
CA GLN A 132 -0.71 -18.97 -17.05
C GLN A 132 0.68 -19.18 -17.64
N PRO A 133 0.94 -20.34 -18.26
CA PRO A 133 2.21 -20.61 -18.95
C PRO A 133 2.54 -19.53 -19.98
N GLY A 134 3.76 -19.02 -19.94
CA GLY A 134 4.19 -17.93 -20.82
C GLY A 134 3.79 -16.52 -20.35
N TYR A 135 3.31 -16.34 -19.12
CA TYR A 135 3.01 -15.03 -18.57
C TYR A 135 4.24 -14.12 -18.56
N THR A 136 4.12 -12.94 -19.14
CA THR A 136 5.20 -11.93 -19.24
C THR A 136 4.89 -10.64 -18.49
N GLY A 137 3.73 -10.57 -17.81
CA GLY A 137 3.30 -9.43 -17.03
C GLY A 137 4.03 -9.33 -15.67
N ARG A 138 3.65 -8.33 -14.88
CA ARG A 138 4.19 -8.16 -13.53
C ARG A 138 3.51 -9.11 -12.54
N ALA A 139 4.28 -9.90 -11.82
CA ALA A 139 3.81 -10.66 -10.67
C ALA A 139 3.67 -9.72 -9.47
N THR A 140 2.44 -9.48 -9.01
CA THR A 140 2.10 -8.51 -7.96
C THR A 140 1.23 -9.15 -6.88
N VAL A 141 1.29 -8.61 -5.67
CA VAL A 141 0.35 -8.91 -4.58
C VAL A 141 -0.69 -7.79 -4.45
N PRO A 142 -1.93 -8.10 -3.99
CA PRO A 142 -2.44 -9.39 -3.60
C PRO A 142 -2.76 -10.30 -4.77
N VAL A 143 -2.88 -11.61 -4.49
CA VAL A 143 -3.40 -12.61 -5.41
C VAL A 143 -4.48 -13.43 -4.68
N LEU A 144 -5.61 -13.66 -5.33
CA LEU A 144 -6.58 -14.67 -4.92
C LEU A 144 -6.34 -15.92 -5.77
N TRP A 145 -5.84 -16.96 -5.13
CA TRP A 145 -5.50 -18.25 -5.73
C TRP A 145 -6.59 -19.28 -5.49
N ASP A 146 -6.91 -20.05 -6.51
CA ASP A 146 -7.77 -21.21 -6.41
C ASP A 146 -6.92 -22.50 -6.40
N SER A 147 -6.90 -23.22 -5.30
CA SER A 147 -6.11 -24.45 -5.14
C SER A 147 -6.65 -25.63 -5.93
N GLN A 148 -7.96 -25.66 -6.27
CA GLN A 148 -8.56 -26.75 -7.06
C GLN A 148 -8.16 -26.65 -8.53
N THR A 149 -8.26 -25.47 -9.12
CA THR A 149 -7.91 -25.25 -10.53
C THR A 149 -6.46 -24.83 -10.74
N ARG A 150 -5.71 -24.61 -9.64
CA ARG A 150 -4.31 -24.17 -9.62
C ARG A 150 -4.08 -22.93 -10.49
N THR A 151 -4.93 -21.91 -10.29
CA THR A 151 -4.84 -20.67 -11.04
C THR A 151 -5.09 -19.42 -10.19
N ILE A 152 -4.70 -18.27 -10.72
CA ILE A 152 -5.04 -16.96 -10.16
C ILE A 152 -6.46 -16.60 -10.61
N VAL A 153 -7.38 -16.47 -9.67
CA VAL A 153 -8.73 -15.96 -9.92
C VAL A 153 -8.69 -14.47 -10.18
N ASN A 154 -8.03 -13.74 -9.28
CA ASN A 154 -8.00 -12.28 -9.36
C ASN A 154 -6.71 -11.72 -8.73
N ASN A 155 -6.18 -10.62 -9.28
CA ASN A 155 -5.06 -9.88 -8.70
C ASN A 155 -5.33 -8.36 -8.64
N GLU A 156 -6.63 -7.95 -8.65
CA GLU A 156 -7.05 -6.56 -8.44
C GLU A 156 -7.71 -6.39 -7.07
N SER A 157 -7.01 -5.76 -6.15
CA SER A 157 -7.46 -5.61 -4.77
C SER A 157 -8.83 -4.93 -4.63
N ALA A 158 -9.16 -4.01 -5.54
CA ALA A 158 -10.44 -3.30 -5.54
C ALA A 158 -11.63 -4.22 -5.79
N GLU A 159 -11.45 -5.26 -6.61
CA GLU A 159 -12.47 -6.29 -6.88
C GLU A 159 -12.47 -7.36 -5.79
N MET A 160 -11.28 -7.77 -5.33
CA MET A 160 -11.17 -8.77 -4.27
C MET A 160 -11.92 -8.35 -3.01
N ILE A 161 -11.84 -7.07 -2.59
CA ILE A 161 -12.55 -6.63 -1.39
C ILE A 161 -14.06 -6.63 -1.56
N VAL A 162 -14.58 -6.45 -2.78
CA VAL A 162 -16.01 -6.61 -3.09
C VAL A 162 -16.41 -8.09 -3.03
N MET A 163 -15.60 -8.99 -3.61
CA MET A 163 -15.82 -10.43 -3.53
C MET A 163 -15.81 -10.94 -2.09
N LEU A 164 -14.81 -10.52 -1.29
CA LEU A 164 -14.72 -10.88 0.13
C LEU A 164 -15.88 -10.35 0.94
N ASN A 165 -16.43 -9.18 0.60
CA ASN A 165 -17.60 -8.62 1.28
C ASN A 165 -18.88 -9.39 0.97
N GLY A 166 -19.12 -9.82 -0.25
CA GLY A 166 -20.42 -10.35 -0.70
C GLY A 166 -20.41 -11.82 -1.07
N ALA A 167 -19.49 -12.29 -1.92
CA ALA A 167 -19.52 -13.64 -2.49
C ALA A 167 -19.37 -14.75 -1.43
N PHE A 168 -18.63 -14.49 -0.36
CA PHE A 168 -18.38 -15.46 0.72
C PHE A 168 -19.37 -15.37 1.90
N ASN A 169 -20.46 -14.62 1.80
CA ASN A 169 -21.41 -14.43 2.92
C ASN A 169 -21.96 -15.74 3.51
N ALA A 170 -22.16 -16.77 2.68
CA ALA A 170 -22.65 -18.07 3.14
C ALA A 170 -21.72 -18.78 4.13
N ILE A 171 -20.43 -18.42 4.15
CA ILE A 171 -19.40 -19.04 5.01
C ILE A 171 -18.67 -18.02 5.90
N ALA A 172 -19.09 -16.76 5.87
CA ALA A 172 -18.51 -15.69 6.67
C ALA A 172 -19.12 -15.70 8.08
N ALA A 173 -18.28 -15.57 9.13
CA ALA A 173 -18.77 -15.46 10.51
C ALA A 173 -19.58 -14.16 10.73
N HIS A 174 -19.23 -13.09 10.03
CA HIS A 174 -19.91 -11.79 10.10
C HIS A 174 -20.67 -11.48 8.80
N ALA A 175 -21.54 -12.41 8.37
CA ALA A 175 -22.29 -12.31 7.11
C ALA A 175 -23.20 -11.06 7.03
N SER A 176 -23.72 -10.58 8.16
CA SER A 176 -24.59 -9.39 8.24
C SER A 176 -23.83 -8.08 8.05
N LEU A 177 -22.51 -8.05 8.21
CA LEU A 177 -21.70 -6.88 7.94
C LEU A 177 -21.62 -6.69 6.42
N ASP A 178 -22.21 -5.63 5.90
CA ASP A 178 -22.12 -5.23 4.50
C ASP A 178 -21.34 -3.92 4.39
N LEU A 179 -20.16 -4.00 3.80
CA LEU A 179 -19.25 -2.85 3.58
C LEU A 179 -19.50 -2.16 2.22
N TYR A 180 -20.46 -2.66 1.43
CA TYR A 180 -20.80 -2.12 0.11
C TYR A 180 -22.32 -2.20 -0.14
N PRO A 181 -23.14 -1.66 0.80
CA PRO A 181 -24.60 -1.76 0.71
C PRO A 181 -25.15 -0.94 -0.45
N ASP A 182 -26.27 -1.42 -1.01
CA ASP A 182 -26.87 -0.87 -2.24
C ASP A 182 -27.21 0.63 -2.15
N ASP A 183 -27.69 1.07 -1.00
CA ASP A 183 -28.09 2.46 -0.75
C ASP A 183 -26.91 3.44 -0.61
N LEU A 184 -25.69 2.93 -0.39
CA LEU A 184 -24.47 3.75 -0.33
C LEU A 184 -23.52 3.54 -1.52
N LYS A 185 -23.85 2.69 -2.49
CA LYS A 185 -22.95 2.36 -3.60
C LYS A 185 -22.41 3.60 -4.33
N GLU A 186 -23.28 4.52 -4.69
CA GLU A 186 -22.89 5.75 -5.40
C GLU A 186 -21.93 6.61 -4.57
N THR A 187 -22.20 6.76 -3.28
CA THR A 187 -21.32 7.48 -2.34
C THR A 187 -19.97 6.77 -2.21
N ILE A 188 -19.98 5.45 -2.05
CA ILE A 188 -18.77 4.63 -1.90
C ILE A 188 -17.92 4.71 -3.18
N ASP A 189 -18.53 4.60 -4.34
CA ASP A 189 -17.81 4.64 -5.63
C ASP A 189 -17.23 6.03 -5.89
N THR A 190 -17.94 7.08 -5.57
CA THR A 190 -17.45 8.47 -5.65
C THR A 190 -16.22 8.66 -4.75
N TRP A 191 -16.29 8.23 -3.48
CA TRP A 191 -15.13 8.28 -2.59
C TRP A 191 -13.98 7.42 -3.09
N ASN A 192 -14.27 6.22 -3.58
CA ASN A 192 -13.27 5.30 -4.09
C ASN A 192 -12.46 5.87 -5.26
N GLU A 193 -13.11 6.57 -6.19
CA GLU A 193 -12.47 7.21 -7.34
C GLU A 193 -11.56 8.36 -6.88
N GLN A 194 -12.08 9.27 -6.06
CA GLN A 194 -11.33 10.43 -5.55
C GLN A 194 -10.13 10.00 -4.70
N ILE A 195 -10.35 9.09 -3.73
CA ILE A 195 -9.30 8.56 -2.85
C ILE A 195 -8.26 7.76 -3.64
N TYR A 196 -8.68 6.96 -4.63
CA TYR A 196 -7.74 6.22 -5.45
C TYR A 196 -6.75 7.15 -6.14
N HIS A 197 -7.26 8.18 -6.84
CA HIS A 197 -6.41 9.09 -7.62
C HIS A 197 -5.52 9.94 -6.72
N ALA A 198 -6.11 10.63 -5.75
CA ALA A 198 -5.43 11.68 -4.98
C ALA A 198 -4.66 11.13 -3.76
N VAL A 199 -5.10 10.02 -3.15
CA VAL A 199 -4.51 9.48 -1.92
C VAL A 199 -3.81 8.15 -2.16
N ASN A 200 -4.55 7.07 -2.51
CA ASN A 200 -3.94 5.75 -2.58
C ASN A 200 -2.85 5.64 -3.65
N ASN A 201 -3.09 6.17 -4.84
CA ASN A 201 -2.11 6.29 -5.90
C ASN A 201 -1.32 7.61 -5.79
N GLY A 202 -1.91 8.63 -5.16
CA GLY A 202 -1.33 9.96 -4.97
C GLY A 202 0.02 9.92 -4.25
N VAL A 203 0.13 9.15 -3.16
CA VAL A 203 1.41 8.98 -2.46
C VAL A 203 2.50 8.37 -3.35
N TYR A 204 2.14 7.45 -4.26
CA TYR A 204 3.07 6.88 -5.25
C TYR A 204 3.40 7.88 -6.36
N ARG A 205 2.42 8.69 -6.78
CA ARG A 205 2.65 9.80 -7.72
C ARG A 205 3.66 10.80 -7.16
N CYS A 206 3.62 11.10 -5.85
CA CYS A 206 4.63 11.90 -5.17
C CYS A 206 5.98 11.19 -5.14
N GLY A 207 6.03 9.96 -4.60
CA GLY A 207 7.27 9.22 -4.34
C GLY A 207 8.03 8.83 -5.61
N PHE A 208 7.31 8.54 -6.69
CA PHE A 208 7.86 8.11 -7.97
C PHE A 208 7.90 9.19 -9.04
N ALA A 209 7.55 10.44 -8.70
CA ALA A 209 7.69 11.56 -9.60
C ALA A 209 9.15 11.71 -10.11
N GLN A 210 9.31 11.87 -11.41
CA GLN A 210 10.63 12.01 -12.05
C GLN A 210 10.91 13.45 -12.50
N THR A 211 9.97 14.37 -12.23
CA THR A 211 10.12 15.81 -12.43
C THR A 211 9.57 16.58 -11.25
N GLN A 212 10.08 17.79 -11.01
CA GLN A 212 9.58 18.65 -9.94
C GLN A 212 8.11 19.00 -10.14
N ALA A 213 7.71 19.35 -11.37
CA ALA A 213 6.33 19.69 -11.69
C ALA A 213 5.34 18.53 -11.41
N ALA A 214 5.69 17.28 -11.79
CA ALA A 214 4.87 16.12 -11.52
C ALA A 214 4.74 15.85 -10.00
N TYR A 215 5.80 16.10 -9.23
CA TYR A 215 5.75 15.99 -7.77
C TYR A 215 4.86 17.07 -7.16
N GLU A 216 5.00 18.32 -7.56
CA GLU A 216 4.22 19.45 -7.03
C GLU A 216 2.72 19.29 -7.29
N GLU A 217 2.35 18.85 -8.50
CA GLU A 217 0.98 18.53 -8.87
C GLU A 217 0.43 17.43 -7.96
N ALA A 218 1.10 16.27 -7.90
CA ALA A 218 0.66 15.13 -7.10
C ALA A 218 0.57 15.46 -5.60
N CYS A 219 1.55 16.20 -5.06
CA CYS A 219 1.58 16.61 -3.67
C CYS A 219 0.45 17.59 -3.33
N SER A 220 0.14 18.52 -4.24
CA SER A 220 -0.94 19.48 -4.05
C SER A 220 -2.32 18.81 -4.05
N GLU A 221 -2.56 17.90 -4.99
CA GLU A 221 -3.81 17.11 -5.05
C GLU A 221 -3.97 16.20 -3.82
N LEU A 222 -2.89 15.53 -3.40
CA LEU A 222 -2.89 14.68 -2.22
C LEU A 222 -3.33 15.45 -0.97
N PHE A 223 -2.70 16.59 -0.69
CA PHE A 223 -3.00 17.35 0.52
C PHE A 223 -4.35 18.08 0.45
N ALA A 224 -4.79 18.51 -0.73
CA ALA A 224 -6.15 19.04 -0.90
C ALA A 224 -7.21 17.99 -0.57
N MET A 225 -7.01 16.74 -1.01
CA MET A 225 -7.92 15.63 -0.68
C MET A 225 -7.86 15.26 0.81
N LEU A 226 -6.67 15.22 1.43
CA LEU A 226 -6.55 14.96 2.87
C LEU A 226 -7.25 16.05 3.70
N ASP A 227 -7.13 17.32 3.32
CA ASP A 227 -7.83 18.42 3.98
C ASP A 227 -9.36 18.29 3.83
N GLN A 228 -9.86 17.89 2.66
CA GLN A 228 -11.29 17.62 2.43
C GLN A 228 -11.79 16.45 3.28
N LEU A 229 -11.04 15.34 3.31
CA LEU A 229 -11.36 14.16 4.13
C LEU A 229 -11.39 14.50 5.62
N ASP A 230 -10.45 15.31 6.11
CA ASP A 230 -10.41 15.75 7.50
C ASP A 230 -11.65 16.57 7.87
N GLN A 231 -12.10 17.49 6.98
CA GLN A 231 -13.31 18.27 7.16
C GLN A 231 -14.55 17.37 7.25
N VAL A 232 -14.72 16.43 6.30
CA VAL A 232 -15.86 15.51 6.29
C VAL A 232 -15.88 14.66 7.56
N LEU A 233 -14.75 14.08 7.93
CA LEU A 233 -14.61 13.20 9.09
C LEU A 233 -14.65 13.94 10.44
N THR A 234 -14.70 15.27 10.45
CA THR A 234 -15.00 16.05 11.65
C THR A 234 -16.48 15.93 12.05
N HIS A 235 -17.38 15.69 11.08
CA HIS A 235 -18.83 15.69 11.28
C HIS A 235 -19.45 14.30 11.27
N GLN A 236 -18.81 13.32 10.66
CA GLN A 236 -19.29 11.94 10.56
C GLN A 236 -18.18 10.93 10.92
N ARG A 237 -18.58 9.76 11.40
CA ARG A 237 -17.61 8.74 11.88
C ARG A 237 -16.84 8.10 10.73
N TYR A 238 -17.52 7.76 9.63
CA TYR A 238 -16.97 7.07 8.47
C TYR A 238 -17.31 7.82 7.17
N LEU A 239 -16.75 7.42 6.06
CA LEU A 239 -17.03 8.01 4.73
C LEU A 239 -18.46 7.71 4.25
N GLY A 240 -19.08 6.65 4.77
CA GLY A 240 -20.49 6.33 4.59
C GLY A 240 -21.41 6.90 5.69
N GLY A 241 -21.01 7.99 6.38
CA GLY A 241 -21.75 8.55 7.50
C GLY A 241 -21.46 7.81 8.80
N ASP A 242 -22.44 7.11 9.35
CA ASP A 242 -22.33 6.26 10.55
C ASP A 242 -21.97 4.79 10.24
N ARG A 243 -21.94 4.41 8.97
CA ARG A 243 -21.63 3.06 8.50
C ARG A 243 -20.24 2.95 7.90
N LEU A 244 -19.48 1.95 8.39
CA LEU A 244 -18.19 1.57 7.81
C LEU A 244 -18.39 0.99 6.41
N THR A 245 -17.55 1.39 5.45
CA THR A 245 -17.65 0.99 4.06
C THR A 245 -16.30 0.57 3.46
N LEU A 246 -16.31 0.02 2.24
CA LEU A 246 -15.09 -0.27 1.48
C LEU A 246 -14.25 0.98 1.18
N ALA A 247 -14.86 2.19 1.16
CA ALA A 247 -14.11 3.44 1.00
C ALA A 247 -13.18 3.69 2.20
N ASP A 248 -13.68 3.43 3.41
CA ASP A 248 -12.88 3.53 4.64
C ASP A 248 -11.72 2.55 4.66
N VAL A 249 -11.96 1.29 4.26
CA VAL A 249 -10.91 0.28 4.15
C VAL A 249 -9.81 0.70 3.17
N ARG A 250 -10.19 1.27 2.01
CA ARG A 250 -9.21 1.75 1.01
C ARG A 250 -8.40 2.93 1.51
N LEU A 251 -9.02 3.83 2.24
CA LEU A 251 -8.34 4.99 2.84
C LEU A 251 -7.39 4.54 3.95
N PHE A 252 -7.88 3.70 4.88
CA PHE A 252 -7.14 3.21 6.04
C PHE A 252 -5.75 2.67 5.69
N THR A 253 -5.65 1.81 4.70
CA THR A 253 -4.38 1.15 4.37
C THR A 253 -3.29 2.11 3.91
N THR A 254 -3.67 3.25 3.33
CA THR A 254 -2.74 4.33 2.98
C THR A 254 -2.40 5.19 4.19
N LEU A 255 -3.39 5.59 4.99
CA LEU A 255 -3.16 6.39 6.20
C LEU A 255 -2.27 5.65 7.21
N PHE A 256 -2.44 4.33 7.37
CA PHE A 256 -1.62 3.48 8.23
C PHE A 256 -0.12 3.54 7.89
N ARG A 257 0.21 3.74 6.62
CA ARG A 257 1.59 3.82 6.12
C ARG A 257 2.11 5.24 6.01
N PHE A 258 1.25 6.23 6.15
CA PHE A 258 1.56 7.60 5.75
C PHE A 258 2.73 8.18 6.53
N ASP A 259 2.63 8.25 7.84
CA ASP A 259 3.63 8.90 8.69
C ASP A 259 4.93 8.11 8.76
N ILE A 260 4.86 6.76 8.64
CA ILE A 260 6.03 5.88 8.74
C ILE A 260 6.83 5.74 7.44
N VAL A 261 6.18 5.91 6.28
CA VAL A 261 6.81 5.71 4.97
C VAL A 261 6.62 6.90 4.05
N TYR A 262 5.36 7.24 3.72
CA TYR A 262 5.09 8.20 2.65
C TYR A 262 5.53 9.61 2.99
N TYR A 263 5.43 10.00 4.25
CA TYR A 263 5.89 11.30 4.74
C TYR A 263 7.38 11.53 4.46
N SER A 264 8.23 10.57 4.77
CA SER A 264 9.68 10.72 4.61
C SER A 264 10.19 10.19 3.26
N LEU A 265 9.92 8.91 2.94
CA LEU A 265 10.48 8.25 1.76
C LEU A 265 9.91 8.81 0.45
N PHE A 266 8.59 9.06 0.43
CA PHE A 266 7.89 9.59 -0.74
C PHE A 266 7.73 11.11 -0.75
N LYS A 267 8.27 11.79 0.28
CA LYS A 267 8.24 13.26 0.43
C LYS A 267 6.81 13.85 0.52
N CYS A 268 5.83 13.07 1.00
CA CYS A 268 4.48 13.54 1.28
C CYS A 268 4.47 14.31 2.62
N ASN A 269 5.26 15.37 2.75
CA ASN A 269 5.70 15.88 4.05
C ASN A 269 5.21 17.29 4.41
N ARG A 270 4.07 17.74 3.85
CA ARG A 270 3.44 18.99 4.27
C ARG A 270 2.83 18.89 5.67
N ARG A 271 2.20 17.74 5.99
CA ARG A 271 1.55 17.48 7.27
C ARG A 271 1.49 15.97 7.51
N ARG A 272 1.67 15.52 8.76
CA ARG A 272 1.50 14.12 9.14
C ARG A 272 0.02 13.82 9.39
N ILE A 273 -0.39 12.55 9.23
CA ILE A 273 -1.77 12.16 9.54
C ILE A 273 -2.11 12.38 11.01
N GLN A 274 -1.17 12.12 11.92
CA GLN A 274 -1.38 12.35 13.34
C GLN A 274 -1.63 13.82 13.71
N ASP A 275 -1.24 14.78 12.87
CA ASP A 275 -1.43 16.22 13.09
C ASP A 275 -2.78 16.74 12.56
N TYR A 276 -3.57 15.89 11.91
CA TYR A 276 -4.92 16.20 11.48
C TYR A 276 -5.94 15.96 12.60
N PRO A 277 -6.85 16.92 12.87
CA PRO A 277 -7.81 16.81 13.97
C PRO A 277 -8.77 15.62 13.86
N ALA A 278 -9.18 15.25 12.64
CA ALA A 278 -10.12 14.15 12.39
C ALA A 278 -9.44 12.90 11.82
N LEU A 279 -8.50 13.03 10.87
CA LEU A 279 -7.84 11.87 10.24
C LEU A 279 -6.96 11.07 11.22
N GLY A 280 -6.29 11.71 12.16
CA GLY A 280 -5.51 11.02 13.19
C GLY A 280 -6.39 10.13 14.08
N PRO A 281 -7.44 10.68 14.73
CA PRO A 281 -8.43 9.88 15.44
C PRO A 281 -9.14 8.82 14.57
N TYR A 282 -9.48 9.13 13.33
CA TYR A 282 -10.10 8.19 12.39
C TYR A 282 -9.20 6.98 12.09
N LEU A 283 -7.91 7.21 11.87
CA LEU A 283 -6.95 6.12 11.71
C LEU A 283 -6.92 5.19 12.93
N ARG A 284 -6.99 5.75 14.15
CA ARG A 284 -7.03 4.97 15.38
C ARG A 284 -8.36 4.20 15.55
N ASP A 285 -9.49 4.83 15.21
CA ASP A 285 -10.81 4.19 15.25
C ASP A 285 -10.83 2.91 14.38
N LEU A 286 -10.34 3.00 13.14
CA LEU A 286 -10.25 1.85 12.26
C LEU A 286 -9.24 0.79 12.71
N TYR A 287 -8.08 1.22 13.20
CA TYR A 287 -7.06 0.30 13.72
C TYR A 287 -7.57 -0.52 14.92
N GLN A 288 -8.34 0.10 15.82
CA GLN A 288 -8.86 -0.51 17.04
C GLN A 288 -10.10 -1.38 16.82
N MET A 289 -10.62 -1.47 15.59
CA MET A 289 -11.69 -2.40 15.28
C MET A 289 -11.25 -3.85 15.48
N PRO A 290 -12.15 -4.72 15.98
CA PRO A 290 -11.82 -6.13 16.19
C PRO A 290 -11.21 -6.76 14.94
N GLY A 291 -10.06 -7.41 15.11
CA GLY A 291 -9.32 -8.09 14.05
C GLY A 291 -8.46 -7.21 13.16
N VAL A 292 -8.70 -5.88 13.06
CA VAL A 292 -7.96 -5.00 12.15
C VAL A 292 -6.51 -4.84 12.58
N ALA A 293 -6.22 -4.62 13.86
CA ALA A 293 -4.86 -4.51 14.37
C ALA A 293 -3.98 -5.72 14.03
N ALA A 294 -4.55 -6.93 14.02
CA ALA A 294 -3.84 -8.17 13.65
C ALA A 294 -3.41 -8.21 12.17
N THR A 295 -3.99 -7.37 11.31
CA THR A 295 -3.59 -7.23 9.90
C THR A 295 -2.46 -6.24 9.69
N CYS A 296 -2.05 -5.52 10.74
CA CYS A 296 -1.13 -4.39 10.70
C CYS A 296 0.27 -4.79 11.19
N ASP A 297 1.27 -4.71 10.33
CA ASP A 297 2.67 -4.99 10.65
C ASP A 297 3.55 -3.79 10.26
N LEU A 298 3.80 -2.91 11.25
CA LEU A 298 4.64 -1.71 11.06
C LEU A 298 6.08 -2.04 10.70
N GLN A 299 6.61 -3.14 11.24
CA GLN A 299 8.00 -3.54 10.99
C GLN A 299 8.17 -4.07 9.57
N ALA A 300 7.24 -4.91 9.10
CA ALA A 300 7.23 -5.35 7.72
C ALA A 300 7.07 -4.17 6.75
N VAL A 301 6.17 -3.22 7.06
CA VAL A 301 6.00 -2.01 6.23
C VAL A 301 7.31 -1.24 6.11
N LYS A 302 7.99 -0.94 7.22
CA LYS A 302 9.29 -0.23 7.20
C LYS A 302 10.34 -1.02 6.40
N ARG A 303 10.50 -2.30 6.71
CA ARG A 303 11.48 -3.18 6.04
C ARG A 303 11.23 -3.24 4.53
N ASP A 304 9.98 -3.44 4.13
CA ASP A 304 9.64 -3.63 2.72
C ASP A 304 9.84 -2.35 1.89
N TYR A 305 9.53 -1.19 2.43
CA TYR A 305 9.72 0.07 1.72
C TYR A 305 11.15 0.57 1.75
N TYR A 306 11.76 0.67 2.93
CA TYR A 306 13.11 1.23 3.06
C TYR A 306 14.20 0.25 2.62
N GLY A 307 13.97 -1.06 2.77
CA GLY A 307 14.93 -2.09 2.35
C GLY A 307 14.91 -2.41 0.87
N ASN A 308 13.76 -2.22 0.18
CA ASN A 308 13.60 -2.72 -1.20
C ASN A 308 13.43 -1.63 -2.27
N LEU A 309 13.15 -0.38 -1.89
CA LEU A 309 13.06 0.71 -2.87
C LEU A 309 14.42 1.40 -3.05
N PHE A 310 15.41 0.65 -3.53
CA PHE A 310 16.78 1.11 -3.72
C PHE A 310 16.91 2.48 -4.40
N PRO A 311 16.17 2.81 -5.48
CA PRO A 311 16.29 4.12 -6.12
C PRO A 311 15.90 5.30 -5.23
N LEU A 312 15.09 5.06 -4.19
CA LEU A 312 14.64 6.09 -3.24
C LEU A 312 15.44 6.08 -1.95
N ASN A 313 15.96 4.91 -1.56
CA ASN A 313 16.75 4.71 -0.33
C ASN A 313 18.02 3.87 -0.61
N PRO A 314 18.98 4.40 -1.37
CA PRO A 314 20.15 3.62 -1.82
C PRO A 314 21.06 3.17 -0.68
N GLY A 315 21.00 3.81 0.48
CA GLY A 315 21.74 3.40 1.68
C GLY A 315 21.10 2.25 2.45
N GLY A 316 19.86 1.86 2.14
CA GLY A 316 19.15 0.77 2.82
C GLY A 316 18.83 1.03 4.30
N ILE A 317 19.01 2.27 4.79
CA ILE A 317 18.78 2.60 6.20
C ILE A 317 17.29 2.62 6.50
N ILE A 318 16.86 1.83 7.48
CA ILE A 318 15.47 1.77 7.96
C ILE A 318 15.34 2.73 9.15
N PRO A 319 14.47 3.76 9.10
CA PRO A 319 14.33 4.71 10.19
C PRO A 319 13.68 4.08 11.43
N ILE A 320 14.11 4.50 12.61
CA ILE A 320 13.53 4.06 13.89
C ILE A 320 12.11 4.62 14.04
N GLY A 321 11.94 5.92 13.86
CA GLY A 321 10.67 6.64 14.00
C GLY A 321 9.78 6.60 12.75
N PRO A 322 8.65 7.34 12.78
CA PRO A 322 8.12 8.00 13.98
C PRO A 322 7.48 7.01 14.95
N ASP A 323 7.37 7.42 16.22
CA ASP A 323 6.54 6.70 17.18
C ASP A 323 5.06 7.02 16.90
N ILE A 324 4.27 5.97 16.66
CA ILE A 324 2.84 6.08 16.36
C ILE A 324 2.05 5.37 17.46
N THR A 325 1.12 6.11 18.07
CA THR A 325 0.27 5.59 19.15
C THR A 325 -1.12 5.24 18.58
N LEU A 326 -1.24 4.08 17.95
CA LEU A 326 -2.50 3.63 17.34
C LEU A 326 -3.53 3.15 18.39
N ASP A 327 -3.08 2.78 19.57
CA ASP A 327 -3.93 2.34 20.70
C ASP A 327 -4.43 3.52 21.56
N ALA A 328 -4.05 4.77 21.26
CA ALA A 328 -4.56 5.92 21.98
C ALA A 328 -6.06 6.13 21.70
N PRO A 329 -6.83 6.67 22.69
CA PRO A 329 -8.26 6.93 22.50
C PRO A 329 -8.54 7.77 21.27
N HIS A 330 -9.58 7.42 20.52
CA HIS A 330 -9.99 8.14 19.31
C HIS A 330 -11.22 9.04 19.50
N HIS A 331 -12.09 8.75 20.49
CA HIS A 331 -13.29 9.53 20.88
C HIS A 331 -14.29 9.76 19.73
N ARG A 332 -14.35 8.85 18.73
CA ARG A 332 -15.21 9.00 17.56
C ARG A 332 -16.58 8.29 17.70
N GLU A 333 -16.79 7.52 18.75
CA GLU A 333 -18.07 6.85 19.06
C GLU A 333 -19.22 7.86 19.18
N SER A 334 -18.93 9.06 19.70
CA SER A 334 -19.91 10.12 19.86
C SER A 334 -20.45 10.70 18.53
N LEU A 335 -19.73 10.53 17.42
CA LEU A 335 -20.17 11.00 16.11
C LEU A 335 -21.30 10.14 15.54
N ALA A 336 -21.31 8.82 15.81
CA ALA A 336 -22.40 7.93 15.41
C ALA A 336 -23.70 8.19 16.19
N GLN A 337 -23.63 8.84 17.36
CA GLN A 337 -24.82 9.15 18.18
C GLN A 337 -25.49 10.46 17.80
N ARG A 338 -24.76 11.39 17.14
CA ARG A 338 -25.33 12.71 16.73
C ARG A 338 -26.27 12.61 15.57
N SER A 339 -26.02 11.71 14.60
CA SER A 339 -26.90 11.47 13.46
C SER A 339 -28.27 10.90 13.84
N LEU A 340 -28.42 10.32 15.04
CA LEU A 340 -29.70 9.79 15.55
C LEU A 340 -30.53 10.84 16.30
N VAL A 341 -30.00 12.03 16.56
CA VAL A 341 -30.67 13.10 17.34
C VAL A 341 -31.12 14.26 16.45
N GLU A 342 -30.61 14.36 15.21
CA GLU A 342 -30.95 15.42 14.25
C GLU A 342 -32.01 14.99 13.21
N GLU A 343 -32.57 13.77 13.31
CA GLU A 343 -33.81 13.29 12.62
C GLU A 343 -35.04 13.37 13.57
#